data_7d95257085d36f34dd57aae02e891df6
#
_entry.id   7d95257085d36f34dd57aae02e891df6
#
_cell.length_a   1.000
_cell.length_b   1.000
_cell.length_c   1.000
_cell.angle_alpha   90.00
_cell.angle_beta   90.00
_cell.angle_gamma   90.00
#
_symmetry.space_group_name_H-M   'P 1'
#
loop_
_entity.id
_entity.type
_entity.pdbx_description
1 polymer ?
#
loop_
_entity_poly.entity_id
_entity_poly.type
_entity_poly.pdbx_seq_one_letter_code
_entity_poly.pdbx_strand_id
1 'polypeptide(L)'
;RYVIHTVGPVWHGGMNNEDQLLANAYSNSLRLAVDNGVKTIAFPNISTGVYGFPKERAANIAIEAVRKFLKNDKSLHEVVFVCFDRENHAIYERLLNV
;
A
#
# COMPACT_ATOMS: atom_id res chain seq x y z
N ARG A 1 5.05 15.23 -12.87
CA ARG A 1 4.69 14.85 -11.48
C ARG A 1 3.20 14.61 -11.39
N TYR A 2 2.82 13.53 -10.73
CA TYR A 2 1.43 13.10 -10.61
C TYR A 2 1.06 12.90 -9.16
N VAL A 3 -0.23 13.15 -8.86
CA VAL A 3 -0.83 12.77 -7.58
C VAL A 3 -1.93 11.77 -7.91
N ILE A 4 -1.89 10.60 -7.26
CA ILE A 4 -2.90 9.56 -7.45
C ILE A 4 -3.78 9.54 -6.22
N HIS A 5 -5.09 9.69 -6.43
CA HIS A 5 -6.07 9.63 -5.35
C HIS A 5 -6.66 8.24 -5.28
N THR A 6 -6.61 7.66 -4.09
CA THR A 6 -7.25 6.38 -3.82
C THR A 6 -7.88 6.43 -2.44
N VAL A 7 -8.90 5.64 -2.22
CA VAL A 7 -9.58 5.57 -0.93
C VAL A 7 -9.52 4.13 -0.46
N GLY A 8 -8.89 3.94 0.70
CA GLY A 8 -8.88 2.63 1.34
C GLY A 8 -10.17 2.39 2.13
N PRO A 9 -10.41 1.15 2.55
CA PRO A 9 -11.61 0.82 3.31
C PRO A 9 -11.52 1.30 4.76
N VAL A 10 -12.68 1.58 5.36
CA VAL A 10 -12.81 1.73 6.80
C VAL A 10 -12.83 0.33 7.40
N TRP A 11 -12.12 0.15 8.53
CA TRP A 11 -12.09 -1.15 9.20
C TRP A 11 -13.38 -1.40 9.98
N HIS A 12 -14.02 -2.53 9.71
CA HIS A 12 -15.25 -2.96 10.37
C HIS A 12 -15.12 -4.40 10.89
N GLY A 13 -13.93 -4.77 11.38
CA GLY A 13 -13.71 -6.08 11.97
C GLY A 13 -13.20 -7.16 11.04
N GLY A 14 -13.00 -6.83 9.76
CA GLY A 14 -12.44 -7.78 8.80
C GLY A 14 -13.45 -8.68 8.10
N MET A 15 -14.75 -8.45 8.30
CA MET A 15 -15.81 -9.30 7.74
C MET A 15 -16.43 -8.71 6.46
N ASN A 16 -16.00 -7.52 6.05
CA ASN A 16 -16.60 -6.82 4.93
C ASN A 16 -15.64 -6.71 3.73
N ASN A 17 -14.81 -7.73 3.54
CA ASN A 17 -13.87 -7.79 2.42
C ASN A 17 -12.81 -6.68 2.44
N GLU A 18 -12.50 -6.15 3.63
CA GLU A 18 -11.57 -5.02 3.77
C GLU A 18 -10.17 -5.35 3.27
N ASP A 19 -9.69 -6.58 3.51
CA ASP A 19 -8.36 -6.98 3.03
C ASP A 19 -8.24 -6.84 1.51
N GLN A 20 -9.24 -7.32 0.78
CA GLN A 20 -9.23 -7.23 -0.68
C GLN A 20 -9.37 -5.79 -1.15
N LEU A 21 -10.22 -5.01 -0.48
CA LEU A 21 -10.40 -3.61 -0.82
C LEU A 21 -9.11 -2.82 -0.61
N LEU A 22 -8.38 -3.11 0.47
CA LEU A 22 -7.08 -2.46 0.72
C LEU A 22 -6.06 -2.87 -0.34
N ALA A 23 -5.98 -4.16 -0.65
CA ALA A 23 -5.08 -4.65 -1.69
C ALA A 23 -5.39 -3.98 -3.03
N ASN A 24 -6.67 -3.81 -3.36
CA ASN A 24 -7.09 -3.15 -4.59
C ASN A 24 -6.66 -1.69 -4.63
N ALA A 25 -6.70 -0.99 -3.49
CA ALA A 25 -6.26 0.40 -3.43
C ALA A 25 -4.79 0.52 -3.85
N TYR A 26 -3.94 -0.38 -3.36
CA TYR A 26 -2.52 -0.41 -3.76
C TYR A 26 -2.36 -0.81 -5.22
N SER A 27 -2.99 -1.90 -5.65
CA SER A 27 -2.83 -2.43 -7.00
C SER A 27 -3.33 -1.45 -8.07
N ASN A 28 -4.47 -0.82 -7.83
CA ASN A 28 -5.03 0.14 -8.78
C ASN A 28 -4.16 1.39 -8.89
N SER A 29 -3.57 1.83 -7.77
CA SER A 29 -2.65 2.98 -7.78
C SER A 29 -1.39 2.67 -8.56
N LEU A 30 -0.85 1.46 -8.39
CA LEU A 30 0.34 1.03 -9.13
C LEU A 30 0.06 0.95 -10.62
N ARG A 31 -1.10 0.41 -11.01
CA ARG A 31 -1.48 0.33 -12.42
C ARG A 31 -1.63 1.72 -13.03
N LEU A 32 -2.28 2.60 -12.32
CA LEU A 32 -2.46 3.96 -12.81
C LEU A 32 -1.12 4.69 -12.97
N ALA A 33 -0.20 4.47 -12.04
CA ALA A 33 1.16 5.03 -12.13
C ALA A 33 1.86 4.53 -13.39
N VAL A 34 1.85 3.23 -13.63
CA VAL A 34 2.49 2.62 -14.81
C VAL A 34 1.86 3.13 -16.10
N ASP A 35 0.51 3.23 -16.12
CA ASP A 35 -0.21 3.71 -17.31
C ASP A 35 0.15 5.17 -17.64
N ASN A 36 0.62 5.94 -16.67
CA ASN A 36 1.03 7.32 -16.86
C ASN A 36 2.55 7.50 -16.95
N GLY A 37 3.30 6.43 -17.11
CA GLY A 37 4.75 6.48 -17.30
C GLY A 37 5.55 6.82 -16.05
N VAL A 38 4.94 6.70 -14.87
CA VAL A 38 5.61 6.98 -13.60
C VAL A 38 6.61 5.86 -13.30
N LYS A 39 7.81 6.22 -12.84
CA LYS A 39 8.87 5.25 -12.54
C LYS A 39 9.05 5.01 -11.05
N THR A 40 8.67 5.96 -10.21
CA THR A 40 8.76 5.84 -8.76
C THR A 40 7.43 6.28 -8.15
N ILE A 41 7.01 5.60 -7.08
CA ILE A 41 5.77 5.92 -6.40
C ILE A 41 5.98 5.83 -4.89
N ALA A 42 5.36 6.75 -4.15
CA ALA A 42 5.39 6.74 -2.69
C ALA A 42 3.97 6.56 -2.17
N PHE A 43 3.82 5.66 -1.22
CA PHE A 43 2.54 5.39 -0.57
C PHE A 43 2.58 5.79 0.90
N PRO A 44 1.55 6.46 1.41
CA PRO A 44 1.35 6.57 2.86
C PRO A 44 0.76 5.25 3.39
N ASN A 45 0.56 5.19 4.70
CA ASN A 45 -0.09 4.02 5.32
C ASN A 45 -1.61 4.13 5.14
N ILE A 46 -2.12 3.51 4.10
CA ILE A 46 -3.55 3.59 3.75
C ILE A 46 -4.39 2.88 4.81
N SER A 47 -5.50 3.49 5.22
CA SER A 47 -6.52 2.95 6.13
C SER A 47 -6.11 2.76 7.58
N THR A 48 -4.86 3.01 7.97
CA THR A 48 -4.40 2.72 9.33
C THR A 48 -4.55 3.87 10.31
N GLY A 49 -4.96 5.05 9.84
CA GLY A 49 -5.22 6.19 10.72
C GLY A 49 -6.65 6.15 11.25
N VAL A 50 -7.42 7.17 10.88
CA VAL A 50 -8.82 7.32 11.32
C VAL A 50 -9.68 6.11 10.93
N TYR A 51 -9.38 5.48 9.79
CA TYR A 51 -10.14 4.30 9.33
C TYR A 51 -9.89 3.05 10.17
N GLY A 52 -8.86 3.03 11.00
CA GLY A 52 -8.68 2.02 12.04
C GLY A 52 -8.24 0.63 11.61
N PHE A 53 -7.78 0.46 10.37
CA PHE A 53 -7.28 -0.84 9.90
C PHE A 53 -6.08 -1.25 10.78
N PRO A 54 -6.04 -2.52 11.28
CA PRO A 54 -4.90 -2.96 12.09
C PRO A 54 -3.59 -2.80 11.32
N LYS A 55 -2.60 -2.18 11.95
CA LYS A 55 -1.39 -1.73 11.26
C LYS A 55 -0.57 -2.88 10.67
N GLU A 56 -0.37 -3.95 11.43
CA GLU A 56 0.42 -5.06 10.91
C GLU A 56 -0.28 -5.79 9.77
N ARG A 57 -1.59 -5.99 9.90
CA ARG A 57 -2.39 -6.61 8.84
C ARG A 57 -2.35 -5.75 7.57
N ALA A 58 -2.51 -4.43 7.73
CA ALA A 58 -2.45 -3.52 6.60
C ALA A 58 -1.08 -3.52 5.92
N ALA A 59 0.00 -3.56 6.70
CA ALA A 59 1.36 -3.60 6.15
C ALA A 59 1.61 -4.87 5.34
N ASN A 60 1.17 -6.02 5.85
CA ASN A 60 1.29 -7.29 5.12
C ASN A 60 0.54 -7.23 3.80
N ILE A 61 -0.66 -6.67 3.79
CA ILE A 61 -1.47 -6.55 2.57
C ILE A 61 -0.79 -5.61 1.58
N ALA A 62 -0.29 -4.47 2.04
CA ALA A 62 0.38 -3.50 1.19
C ALA A 62 1.63 -4.09 0.53
N ILE A 63 2.48 -4.73 1.32
CA ILE A 63 3.73 -5.32 0.82
C ILE A 63 3.42 -6.44 -0.17
N GLU A 64 2.45 -7.29 0.15
CA GLU A 64 2.05 -8.39 -0.71
C GLU A 64 1.51 -7.89 -2.05
N ALA A 65 0.64 -6.88 -2.02
CA ALA A 65 0.08 -6.30 -3.23
C ALA A 65 1.17 -5.70 -4.12
N VAL A 66 2.12 -4.98 -3.52
CA VAL A 66 3.23 -4.38 -4.25
C VAL A 66 4.15 -5.45 -4.83
N ARG A 67 4.51 -6.46 -4.05
CA ARG A 67 5.37 -7.55 -4.51
C ARG A 67 4.74 -8.30 -5.69
N LYS A 68 3.46 -8.59 -5.59
CA LYS A 68 2.73 -9.27 -6.66
C LYS A 68 2.72 -8.44 -7.94
N PHE A 69 2.49 -7.13 -7.81
CA PHE A 69 2.50 -6.24 -8.96
C PHE A 69 3.88 -6.19 -9.61
N LEU A 70 4.94 -6.00 -8.82
CA LEU A 70 6.30 -5.90 -9.33
C LEU A 70 6.80 -7.20 -9.95
N LYS A 71 6.27 -8.32 -9.52
CA LYS A 71 6.61 -9.62 -10.12
C LYS A 71 6.11 -9.70 -11.56
N ASN A 72 4.98 -9.08 -11.85
CA ASN A 72 4.32 -9.15 -13.14
C ASN A 72 4.58 -7.94 -14.03
N ASP A 73 5.12 -6.86 -13.49
CA ASP A 73 5.36 -5.62 -14.24
C ASP A 73 6.68 -5.00 -13.77
N LYS A 74 7.59 -4.76 -14.71
CA LYS A 74 8.93 -4.24 -14.41
C LYS A 74 9.08 -2.77 -14.74
N SER A 75 7.98 -2.06 -15.01
CA SER A 75 8.00 -0.65 -15.39
C SER A 75 8.42 0.28 -14.26
N LEU A 76 8.08 -0.05 -13.02
CA LEU A 76 8.43 0.78 -11.87
C LEU A 76 9.85 0.49 -11.43
N HIS A 77 10.59 1.56 -11.11
CA HIS A 77 11.96 1.45 -10.60
C HIS A 77 11.99 1.39 -9.08
N GLU A 78 11.03 2.03 -8.42
CA GLU A 78 11.05 2.13 -6.97
C GLU A 78 9.65 2.35 -6.42
N VAL A 79 9.34 1.66 -5.32
CA VAL A 79 8.14 1.89 -4.53
C VAL A 79 8.58 2.20 -3.10
N VAL A 80 8.14 3.32 -2.57
CA VAL A 80 8.51 3.79 -1.24
C VAL A 80 7.29 3.81 -0.35
N PHE A 81 7.40 3.23 0.85
CA PHE A 81 6.37 3.35 1.88
C PHE A 81 6.78 4.45 2.85
N VAL A 82 5.91 5.45 2.98
CA VAL A 82 6.15 6.60 3.86
C VAL A 82 5.36 6.38 5.15
N CYS A 83 6.06 6.21 6.26
CA CYS A 83 5.44 5.91 7.54
C CYS A 83 5.49 7.16 8.43
N PHE A 84 4.33 7.57 8.96
CA PHE A 84 4.20 8.80 9.74
C PHE A 84 4.30 8.56 11.25
N ASP A 85 4.34 7.30 11.70
CA ASP A 85 4.51 7.00 13.11
C ASP A 85 5.51 5.87 13.31
N ARG A 86 6.00 5.74 14.55
CA ARG A 86 7.03 4.76 14.86
C ARG A 86 6.53 3.33 14.73
N GLU A 87 5.27 3.10 15.06
CA GLU A 87 4.71 1.75 15.01
C GLU A 87 4.67 1.22 13.58
N ASN A 88 4.13 2.01 12.64
CA ASN A 88 4.13 1.63 11.24
C ASN A 88 5.55 1.46 10.70
N HIS A 89 6.45 2.38 11.05
CA HIS A 89 7.83 2.31 10.58
C HIS A 89 8.50 1.00 11.03
N ALA A 90 8.34 0.64 12.31
CA ALA A 90 8.92 -0.59 12.84
C ALA A 90 8.35 -1.83 12.16
N ILE A 91 7.04 -1.84 11.90
CA ILE A 91 6.40 -2.96 11.21
C ILE A 91 6.95 -3.13 9.79
N TYR A 92 7.04 -2.05 9.04
CA TYR A 92 7.55 -2.11 7.67
C TYR A 92 9.03 -2.50 7.63
N GLU A 93 9.84 -1.97 8.55
CA GLU A 93 11.25 -2.38 8.64
C GLU A 93 11.37 -3.89 8.85
N ARG A 94 10.60 -4.42 9.79
CA ARG A 94 10.62 -5.85 10.10
C ARG A 94 10.19 -6.70 8.91
N LEU A 95 9.09 -6.31 8.26
CA LEU A 95 8.53 -7.09 7.15
C LEU A 95 9.37 -6.99 5.88
N LEU A 96 10.04 -5.87 5.67
CA LEU A 96 10.90 -5.68 4.50
C LEU A 96 12.35 -6.10 4.74
N ASN A 97 12.71 -6.46 5.95
CA ASN A 97 14.09 -6.85 6.33
C ASN A 97 15.10 -5.72 6.09
N VAL A 98 14.75 -4.51 6.47
CA VAL A 98 15.69 -3.39 6.34
C VAL A 98 16.08 -2.82 7.68
#